data_345c74b3a26c76fc6d345e6d46a49d46
#
_entry.id   345c74b3a26c76fc6d345e6d46a49d46
#
_cell.length_a   1.000
_cell.length_b   1.000
_cell.length_c   1.000
_cell.angle_alpha   90.00
_cell.angle_beta   90.00
_cell.angle_gamma   90.00
#
_symmetry.space_group_name_H-M   'P 1'
#
loop_
_entity.id
_entity.type
_entity.pdbx_description
1 polymer ?
#
loop_
_entity_poly.entity_id
_entity_poly.type
_entity_poly.pdbx_seq_one_letter_code
_entity_poly.pdbx_strand_id
1 'polypeptide(L)'
;MAYDKIIAPEQGEKVTVTDGNLNVPDNPILLFIEGDGIGYDIMTASKRIWDAAVEKAYKGSRKISWMEVYAGEKAAQVYGGNYMPEETFDALREFLIGIKGPLTTPVGGGFRSLNVTLRQVLDLYSCVRPVRWYPGVPSPLKRPQDVDIVIFRENTEDIYAGIEFESGTPENQKLAKFLREEMGATSFFENAGLGIKPVSEFGSKRLVRSAIRYAIERKRKSVTLVHKGNIQKFTEGAFRKWGYEVAAEEFPNETVSWDDVASKHGGKVPEGKILIQDVIADIFFQKMLLRPTDHDVVATTNLNGDYASDAVAAEVGGVGIAPGANIGDTVALFEATHGTAPKYTNLDKVNPGSLMFSGVMMLEHIGWFEAADLVTSAYKKTLDQKVVTYDFARQMDNAKEVPTSEFATAIINNMD
;
A
#
# COMPACT_ATOMS: atom_id res chain seq x y z
N MET A 1 10.17 18.80 -19.04
CA MET A 1 11.23 18.16 -19.86
C MET A 1 10.59 17.54 -21.09
N ALA A 2 11.29 17.41 -22.19
CA ALA A 2 10.77 16.62 -23.32
C ALA A 2 11.13 15.15 -23.04
N TYR A 3 10.13 14.29 -22.96
CA TYR A 3 10.31 12.86 -22.85
C TYR A 3 10.61 12.24 -24.22
N ASP A 4 11.34 11.10 -24.26
CA ASP A 4 11.65 10.41 -25.53
C ASP A 4 10.48 9.53 -26.01
N LYS A 5 9.84 8.81 -25.08
CA LYS A 5 8.76 7.86 -25.38
C LYS A 5 7.44 8.18 -24.68
N ILE A 6 7.48 8.89 -23.57
CA ILE A 6 6.29 9.28 -22.83
C ILE A 6 5.60 10.45 -23.55
N ILE A 7 4.31 10.33 -23.80
CA ILE A 7 3.51 11.35 -24.48
C ILE A 7 2.63 12.05 -23.45
N ALA A 8 2.93 13.31 -23.20
CA ALA A 8 2.07 14.14 -22.35
C ALA A 8 0.72 14.40 -23.04
N PRO A 9 -0.40 14.41 -22.32
CA PRO A 9 -1.69 14.74 -22.88
C PRO A 9 -1.72 16.19 -23.37
N GLU A 10 -2.47 16.46 -24.42
CA GLU A 10 -2.64 17.84 -24.96
C GLU A 10 -3.35 18.79 -23.98
N GLN A 11 -4.14 18.22 -23.06
CA GLN A 11 -4.91 18.95 -22.06
C GLN A 11 -4.55 18.46 -20.68
N GLY A 12 -4.76 19.29 -19.69
CA GLY A 12 -4.49 19.01 -18.30
C GLY A 12 -3.37 19.86 -17.73
N GLU A 13 -3.33 19.93 -16.42
CA GLU A 13 -2.39 20.72 -15.65
C GLU A 13 -1.68 19.86 -14.63
N LYS A 14 -0.45 20.25 -14.26
CA LYS A 14 0.33 19.52 -13.24
C LYS A 14 -0.25 19.79 -11.85
N VAL A 15 -0.31 18.73 -11.05
CA VAL A 15 -0.42 18.88 -9.60
C VAL A 15 0.90 19.48 -9.09
N THR A 16 0.82 20.45 -8.19
CA THR A 16 1.99 21.09 -7.58
C THR A 16 1.91 21.06 -6.07
N VAL A 17 3.02 21.32 -5.39
CA VAL A 17 3.10 21.44 -3.94
C VAL A 17 3.54 22.85 -3.55
N THR A 18 2.83 23.48 -2.63
CA THR A 18 3.20 24.76 -2.03
C THR A 18 3.04 24.66 -0.53
N ASP A 19 4.09 24.95 0.21
CA ASP A 19 4.12 24.87 1.68
C ASP A 19 3.64 23.50 2.23
N GLY A 20 4.00 22.42 1.53
CA GLY A 20 3.64 21.06 1.89
C GLY A 20 2.20 20.64 1.54
N ASN A 21 1.42 21.51 0.91
CA ASN A 21 0.05 21.21 0.49
C ASN A 21 -0.03 21.00 -1.02
N LEU A 22 -0.82 20.02 -1.44
CA LEU A 22 -1.11 19.76 -2.85
C LEU A 22 -2.04 20.84 -3.40
N ASN A 23 -1.65 21.40 -4.55
CA ASN A 23 -2.52 22.24 -5.37
C ASN A 23 -2.98 21.40 -6.56
N VAL A 24 -4.23 20.99 -6.53
CA VAL A 24 -4.83 20.11 -7.53
C VAL A 24 -5.73 20.94 -8.45
N PRO A 25 -5.42 21.04 -9.75
CA PRO A 25 -6.29 21.71 -10.72
C PRO A 25 -7.56 20.89 -11.00
N ASP A 26 -8.56 21.49 -11.65
CA ASP A 26 -9.79 20.80 -12.04
C ASP A 26 -9.57 19.76 -13.15
N ASN A 27 -8.46 19.84 -13.87
CA ASN A 27 -8.06 18.87 -14.88
C ASN A 27 -6.60 18.42 -14.64
N PRO A 28 -6.32 17.66 -13.54
CA PRO A 28 -4.97 17.22 -13.23
C PRO A 28 -4.47 16.16 -14.21
N ILE A 29 -3.18 16.26 -14.56
CA ILE A 29 -2.47 15.17 -15.22
C ILE A 29 -2.08 14.16 -14.14
N LEU A 30 -2.68 12.95 -14.19
CA LEU A 30 -2.35 11.84 -13.33
C LEU A 30 -1.67 10.74 -14.14
N LEU A 31 -0.58 10.20 -13.61
CA LEU A 31 0.19 9.17 -14.27
C LEU A 31 -0.41 7.78 -14.06
N PHE A 32 -0.29 6.91 -15.06
CA PHE A 32 -0.59 5.50 -14.87
C PHE A 32 0.47 4.60 -15.51
N ILE A 33 0.74 3.48 -14.83
CA ILE A 33 1.49 2.35 -15.37
C ILE A 33 0.50 1.21 -15.52
N GLU A 34 0.27 0.75 -16.75
CA GLU A 34 -0.73 -0.29 -17.04
C GLU A 34 -0.50 -1.56 -16.23
N GLY A 35 0.78 -1.98 -16.11
CA GLY A 35 1.18 -3.20 -15.44
C GLY A 35 1.26 -4.40 -16.36
N ASP A 36 1.75 -5.50 -15.80
CA ASP A 36 1.98 -6.76 -16.51
C ASP A 36 0.84 -7.76 -16.22
N GLY A 37 0.75 -8.81 -17.03
CA GLY A 37 -0.23 -9.87 -16.87
C GLY A 37 -1.67 -9.36 -16.92
N ILE A 38 -2.39 -9.42 -15.79
CA ILE A 38 -3.77 -8.92 -15.69
C ILE A 38 -3.88 -7.39 -15.65
N GLY A 39 -2.74 -6.68 -15.70
CA GLY A 39 -2.68 -5.22 -15.57
C GLY A 39 -3.58 -4.49 -16.56
N TYR A 40 -3.58 -4.90 -17.83
CA TYR A 40 -4.43 -4.30 -18.86
C TYR A 40 -5.94 -4.39 -18.50
N ASP A 41 -6.41 -5.58 -18.14
CA ASP A 41 -7.84 -5.80 -17.83
C ASP A 41 -8.30 -4.93 -16.66
N ILE A 42 -7.54 -4.95 -15.55
CA ILE A 42 -7.92 -4.22 -14.33
C ILE A 42 -7.72 -2.71 -14.47
N MET A 43 -6.69 -2.25 -15.19
CA MET A 43 -6.47 -0.81 -15.43
C MET A 43 -7.56 -0.23 -16.32
N THR A 44 -7.89 -0.90 -17.41
CA THR A 44 -8.96 -0.48 -18.33
C THR A 44 -10.31 -0.39 -17.61
N ALA A 45 -10.65 -1.40 -16.80
CA ALA A 45 -11.88 -1.42 -16.03
C ALA A 45 -11.91 -0.30 -14.97
N SER A 46 -10.82 -0.12 -14.24
CA SER A 46 -10.72 0.85 -13.15
C SER A 46 -10.74 2.31 -13.66
N LYS A 47 -10.03 2.61 -14.75
CA LYS A 47 -10.09 3.96 -15.38
C LYS A 47 -11.51 4.34 -15.78
N ARG A 48 -12.27 3.42 -16.39
CA ARG A 48 -13.68 3.66 -16.73
C ARG A 48 -14.52 4.00 -15.49
N ILE A 49 -14.28 3.31 -14.37
CA ILE A 49 -15.01 3.55 -13.11
C ILE A 49 -14.64 4.93 -12.55
N TRP A 50 -13.35 5.27 -12.48
CA TRP A 50 -12.91 6.57 -11.93
C TRP A 50 -13.38 7.74 -12.79
N ASP A 51 -13.25 7.65 -14.12
CA ASP A 51 -13.69 8.69 -15.04
C ASP A 51 -15.22 8.92 -14.93
N ALA A 52 -16.00 7.85 -14.85
CA ALA A 52 -17.46 7.93 -14.67
C ALA A 52 -17.84 8.56 -13.32
N ALA A 53 -17.10 8.21 -12.25
CA ALA A 53 -17.35 8.77 -10.92
C ALA A 53 -17.01 10.27 -10.87
N VAL A 54 -15.89 10.69 -11.47
CA VAL A 54 -15.50 12.10 -11.54
C VAL A 54 -16.49 12.90 -12.38
N GLU A 55 -16.86 12.41 -13.56
CA GLU A 55 -17.85 13.07 -14.41
C GLU A 55 -19.18 13.28 -13.67
N LYS A 56 -19.66 12.23 -12.97
CA LYS A 56 -20.93 12.28 -12.27
C LYS A 56 -20.90 13.16 -11.01
N ALA A 57 -19.84 13.02 -10.19
CA ALA A 57 -19.71 13.78 -8.94
C ALA A 57 -19.60 15.28 -9.21
N TYR A 58 -18.86 15.66 -10.26
CA TYR A 58 -18.54 17.06 -10.54
C TYR A 58 -19.23 17.63 -11.79
N LYS A 59 -20.14 16.85 -12.43
CA LYS A 59 -20.96 17.29 -13.57
C LYS A 59 -20.15 17.92 -14.71
N GLY A 60 -18.99 17.33 -15.00
CA GLY A 60 -18.09 17.78 -16.06
C GLY A 60 -17.17 18.98 -15.71
N SER A 61 -17.30 19.53 -14.49
CA SER A 61 -16.40 20.62 -14.06
C SER A 61 -14.98 20.16 -13.73
N ARG A 62 -14.81 18.83 -13.47
CA ARG A 62 -13.52 18.19 -13.23
C ARG A 62 -13.32 16.99 -14.15
N LYS A 63 -12.06 16.74 -14.52
CA LYS A 63 -11.70 15.62 -15.40
C LYS A 63 -10.26 15.20 -15.12
N ILE A 64 -9.96 13.92 -15.21
CA ILE A 64 -8.57 13.43 -15.13
C ILE A 64 -7.97 13.41 -16.54
N SER A 65 -6.80 14.00 -16.72
CA SER A 65 -5.95 13.83 -17.90
C SER A 65 -4.93 12.72 -17.63
N TRP A 66 -5.17 11.54 -18.19
CA TRP A 66 -4.31 10.39 -18.01
C TRP A 66 -3.04 10.47 -18.85
N MET A 67 -1.87 10.22 -18.24
CA MET A 67 -0.59 10.13 -18.91
C MET A 67 0.05 8.78 -18.64
N GLU A 68 0.27 7.99 -19.68
CA GLU A 68 0.92 6.69 -19.54
C GLU A 68 2.42 6.84 -19.33
N VAL A 69 2.96 6.15 -18.32
CA VAL A 69 4.39 5.96 -18.10
C VAL A 69 4.68 4.47 -17.99
N TYR A 70 5.90 4.05 -18.28
CA TYR A 70 6.19 2.66 -18.58
C TYR A 70 7.06 2.01 -17.50
N ALA A 71 6.64 0.83 -17.04
CA ALA A 71 7.43 -0.08 -16.23
C ALA A 71 7.04 -1.53 -16.56
N GLY A 72 7.91 -2.49 -16.26
CA GLY A 72 7.67 -3.92 -16.48
C GLY A 72 7.85 -4.35 -17.94
N GLU A 73 7.11 -5.37 -18.34
CA GLU A 73 7.22 -6.00 -19.68
C GLU A 73 6.92 -5.00 -20.81
N LYS A 74 5.92 -4.14 -20.62
CA LYS A 74 5.59 -3.10 -21.61
C LYS A 74 6.73 -2.09 -21.76
N ALA A 75 7.39 -1.70 -20.68
CA ALA A 75 8.58 -0.85 -20.75
C ALA A 75 9.71 -1.55 -21.55
N ALA A 76 9.98 -2.81 -21.30
CA ALA A 76 11.00 -3.56 -22.03
C ALA A 76 10.72 -3.60 -23.54
N GLN A 77 9.45 -3.67 -23.95
CA GLN A 77 9.07 -3.61 -25.36
C GLN A 77 9.33 -2.22 -25.97
N VAL A 78 8.98 -1.15 -25.26
CA VAL A 78 9.09 0.25 -25.74
C VAL A 78 10.54 0.73 -25.71
N TYR A 79 11.33 0.32 -24.71
CA TYR A 79 12.70 0.79 -24.45
C TYR A 79 13.78 -0.26 -24.70
N GLY A 80 13.55 -1.20 -25.63
CA GLY A 80 14.58 -2.13 -26.08
C GLY A 80 15.17 -3.02 -25.01
N GLY A 81 14.34 -3.56 -24.11
CA GLY A 81 14.75 -4.48 -23.02
C GLY A 81 14.92 -3.81 -21.66
N ASN A 82 14.71 -2.49 -21.53
CA ASN A 82 14.76 -1.80 -20.26
C ASN A 82 13.39 -1.87 -19.56
N TYR A 83 13.31 -2.62 -18.45
CA TYR A 83 12.09 -2.79 -17.66
C TYR A 83 11.73 -1.59 -16.79
N MET A 84 12.67 -0.66 -16.55
CA MET A 84 12.46 0.50 -15.68
C MET A 84 13.25 1.70 -16.24
N PRO A 85 12.70 2.42 -17.23
CA PRO A 85 13.36 3.56 -17.85
C PRO A 85 13.41 4.75 -16.90
N GLU A 86 14.50 5.54 -16.97
CA GLU A 86 14.70 6.72 -16.10
C GLU A 86 13.61 7.76 -16.29
N GLU A 87 13.11 7.97 -17.51
CA GLU A 87 12.05 8.96 -17.75
C GLU A 87 10.72 8.64 -17.03
N THR A 88 10.50 7.38 -16.61
CA THR A 88 9.38 7.04 -15.73
C THR A 88 9.54 7.64 -14.34
N PHE A 89 10.74 7.59 -13.79
CA PHE A 89 11.04 8.26 -12.51
C PHE A 89 10.97 9.78 -12.63
N ASP A 90 11.47 10.34 -13.72
CA ASP A 90 11.43 11.76 -13.98
C ASP A 90 9.97 12.25 -14.11
N ALA A 91 9.12 11.50 -14.82
CA ALA A 91 7.71 11.82 -14.92
C ALA A 91 7.01 11.75 -13.53
N LEU A 92 7.29 10.71 -12.74
CA LEU A 92 6.73 10.59 -11.39
C LEU A 92 7.17 11.72 -10.45
N ARG A 93 8.42 12.18 -10.56
CA ARG A 93 8.92 13.37 -9.82
C ARG A 93 8.29 14.67 -10.31
N GLU A 94 8.00 14.78 -11.60
CA GLU A 94 7.46 15.99 -12.21
C GLU A 94 5.95 16.15 -12.00
N PHE A 95 5.18 15.06 -12.06
CA PHE A 95 3.72 15.05 -11.96
C PHE A 95 3.19 14.58 -10.60
N LEU A 96 4.05 14.08 -9.74
CA LEU A 96 3.86 13.74 -8.33
C LEU A 96 2.90 12.57 -8.04
N ILE A 97 1.87 12.36 -8.84
CA ILE A 97 0.81 11.39 -8.53
C ILE A 97 0.66 10.38 -9.66
N GLY A 98 0.77 9.10 -9.31
CA GLY A 98 0.59 8.01 -10.24
C GLY A 98 -0.16 6.83 -9.64
N ILE A 99 -0.71 5.99 -10.53
CA ILE A 99 -1.31 4.71 -10.17
C ILE A 99 -0.76 3.62 -11.08
N LYS A 100 -0.50 2.43 -10.53
CA LYS A 100 0.08 1.33 -11.29
C LYS A 100 -0.64 0.00 -11.10
N GLY A 101 -0.72 -0.76 -12.16
CA GLY A 101 -1.03 -2.19 -12.12
C GLY A 101 0.13 -3.02 -11.53
N PRO A 102 -0.05 -4.34 -11.42
CA PRO A 102 0.98 -5.24 -10.92
C PRO A 102 2.16 -5.33 -11.90
N LEU A 103 3.37 -5.55 -11.39
CA LEU A 103 4.59 -5.67 -12.20
C LEU A 103 5.25 -7.03 -11.95
N THR A 104 5.72 -7.65 -13.03
CA THR A 104 6.54 -8.86 -12.99
C THR A 104 8.01 -8.48 -12.85
N THR A 105 8.67 -9.01 -11.83
CA THR A 105 10.12 -8.92 -11.74
C THR A 105 10.74 -10.07 -12.54
N PRO A 106 11.61 -9.81 -13.53
CA PRO A 106 12.25 -10.86 -14.30
C PRO A 106 13.00 -11.86 -13.40
N VAL A 107 12.82 -13.15 -13.66
CA VAL A 107 13.50 -14.22 -12.90
C VAL A 107 14.87 -14.43 -13.48
N GLY A 108 15.91 -14.32 -12.65
CA GLY A 108 17.33 -14.49 -13.05
C GLY A 108 18.06 -13.16 -13.30
N GLY A 109 19.38 -13.21 -13.45
CA GLY A 109 20.19 -12.03 -13.82
C GLY A 109 20.39 -10.97 -12.72
N GLY A 110 20.01 -11.23 -11.45
CA GLY A 110 20.25 -10.29 -10.35
C GLY A 110 19.31 -9.08 -10.35
N PHE A 111 18.17 -9.16 -11.04
CA PHE A 111 17.15 -8.10 -11.03
C PHE A 111 16.55 -7.95 -9.65
N ARG A 112 16.59 -6.74 -9.10
CA ARG A 112 15.79 -6.37 -7.93
C ARG A 112 14.32 -6.24 -8.32
N SER A 113 13.42 -6.46 -7.37
CA SER A 113 11.99 -6.21 -7.57
C SER A 113 11.74 -4.81 -8.11
N LEU A 114 11.02 -4.70 -9.24
CA LEU A 114 10.68 -3.41 -9.84
C LEU A 114 9.87 -2.53 -8.87
N ASN A 115 9.01 -3.15 -8.07
CA ASN A 115 8.25 -2.44 -7.04
C ASN A 115 9.17 -1.87 -5.95
N VAL A 116 10.16 -2.65 -5.49
CA VAL A 116 11.16 -2.18 -4.50
C VAL A 116 11.99 -1.04 -5.09
N THR A 117 12.38 -1.13 -6.35
CA THR A 117 13.13 -0.07 -7.05
C THR A 117 12.33 1.23 -7.09
N LEU A 118 11.05 1.20 -7.48
CA LEU A 118 10.18 2.39 -7.48
C LEU A 118 10.11 3.03 -6.08
N ARG A 119 9.91 2.23 -5.04
CA ARG A 119 9.79 2.70 -3.66
C ARG A 119 11.08 3.36 -3.15
N GLN A 120 12.24 2.77 -3.45
CA GLN A 120 13.53 3.28 -3.01
C GLN A 120 13.99 4.50 -3.80
N VAL A 121 13.90 4.49 -5.13
CA VAL A 121 14.38 5.60 -5.99
C VAL A 121 13.52 6.87 -5.81
N LEU A 122 12.22 6.71 -5.54
CA LEU A 122 11.30 7.82 -5.30
C LEU A 122 11.11 8.14 -3.81
N ASP A 123 11.83 7.46 -2.92
CA ASP A 123 11.72 7.56 -1.46
C ASP A 123 10.26 7.50 -0.95
N LEU A 124 9.51 6.53 -1.46
CA LEU A 124 8.13 6.26 -1.05
C LEU A 124 8.12 5.46 0.25
N TYR A 125 8.47 6.09 1.34
CA TYR A 125 8.78 5.44 2.62
C TYR A 125 7.57 4.88 3.36
N SER A 126 6.37 5.30 3.03
CA SER A 126 5.14 4.89 3.72
C SER A 126 4.24 4.09 2.77
N CYS A 127 4.20 2.78 2.94
CA CYS A 127 3.23 1.92 2.26
C CYS A 127 1.96 1.87 3.10
N VAL A 128 0.86 2.39 2.56
CA VAL A 128 -0.44 2.52 3.23
C VAL A 128 -1.41 1.51 2.64
N ARG A 129 -1.91 0.60 3.47
CA ARG A 129 -2.81 -0.49 3.07
C ARG A 129 -4.06 -0.51 3.96
N PRO A 130 -5.16 0.17 3.58
CA PRO A 130 -6.44 0.04 4.24
C PRO A 130 -7.03 -1.34 3.99
N VAL A 131 -7.52 -1.96 5.06
CA VAL A 131 -8.19 -3.26 4.99
C VAL A 131 -9.50 -3.15 5.75
N ARG A 132 -10.61 -3.29 5.03
CA ARG A 132 -11.94 -3.33 5.62
C ARG A 132 -12.84 -4.29 4.86
N TRP A 133 -13.80 -4.84 5.58
CA TRP A 133 -14.80 -5.69 4.96
C TRP A 133 -15.94 -4.87 4.35
N TYR A 134 -16.44 -5.35 3.22
CA TYR A 134 -17.63 -4.81 2.57
C TYR A 134 -18.79 -5.81 2.68
N PRO A 135 -20.01 -5.37 3.05
CA PRO A 135 -21.19 -6.25 3.11
C PRO A 135 -21.35 -7.07 1.83
N GLY A 136 -21.59 -8.36 1.98
CA GLY A 136 -21.73 -9.30 0.86
C GLY A 136 -20.43 -9.99 0.42
N VAL A 137 -19.25 -9.47 0.78
CA VAL A 137 -17.98 -10.12 0.45
C VAL A 137 -17.80 -11.39 1.29
N PRO A 138 -17.46 -12.55 0.68
CA PRO A 138 -17.12 -13.76 1.41
C PRO A 138 -15.94 -13.57 2.36
N SER A 139 -16.04 -14.11 3.57
CA SER A 139 -15.00 -14.01 4.59
C SER A 139 -14.89 -15.29 5.42
N PRO A 140 -13.69 -15.70 5.83
CA PRO A 140 -13.50 -16.79 6.77
C PRO A 140 -13.83 -16.41 8.23
N LEU A 141 -13.97 -15.12 8.53
CA LEU A 141 -14.26 -14.61 9.87
C LEU A 141 -15.75 -14.75 10.22
N LYS A 142 -16.04 -14.95 11.49
CA LYS A 142 -17.43 -14.92 12.00
C LYS A 142 -18.03 -13.51 12.02
N ARG A 143 -17.18 -12.49 12.18
CA ARG A 143 -17.56 -11.08 12.30
C ARG A 143 -16.61 -10.21 11.47
N PRO A 144 -16.62 -10.35 10.13
CA PRO A 144 -15.71 -9.59 9.27
C PRO A 144 -15.96 -8.08 9.32
N GLN A 145 -17.15 -7.64 9.68
CA GLN A 145 -17.48 -6.21 9.88
C GLN A 145 -16.69 -5.54 11.00
N ASP A 146 -16.03 -6.30 11.86
CA ASP A 146 -15.16 -5.78 12.92
C ASP A 146 -13.76 -5.41 12.39
N VAL A 147 -13.43 -5.75 11.14
CA VAL A 147 -12.16 -5.42 10.50
C VAL A 147 -12.29 -4.10 9.74
N ASP A 148 -11.66 -3.07 10.26
CA ASP A 148 -11.44 -1.77 9.60
C ASP A 148 -10.10 -1.20 10.09
N ILE A 149 -9.02 -1.56 9.40
CA ILE A 149 -7.65 -1.30 9.83
C ILE A 149 -6.87 -0.65 8.69
N VAL A 150 -5.96 0.24 9.03
CA VAL A 150 -5.03 0.81 8.06
C VAL A 150 -3.59 0.48 8.47
N ILE A 151 -2.89 -0.27 7.64
CA ILE A 151 -1.51 -0.69 7.89
C ILE A 151 -0.56 0.27 7.20
N PHE A 152 0.30 0.91 8.00
CA PHE A 152 1.45 1.69 7.59
C PHE A 152 2.68 0.81 7.69
N ARG A 153 3.19 0.36 6.56
CA ARG A 153 4.36 -0.48 6.40
C ARG A 153 5.54 0.40 6.03
N GLU A 154 6.66 0.31 6.77
CA GLU A 154 7.93 0.88 6.34
C GLU A 154 8.33 0.27 4.99
N ASN A 155 8.94 1.05 4.09
CA ASN A 155 8.99 0.66 2.69
C ASN A 155 10.41 0.76 2.07
N THR A 156 11.41 1.22 2.82
CA THR A 156 12.74 1.54 2.30
C THR A 156 13.89 0.76 2.94
N GLU A 157 13.67 0.23 4.13
CA GLU A 157 14.66 -0.48 4.95
C GLU A 157 14.27 -1.95 5.18
N ASP A 158 14.73 -2.51 6.28
CA ASP A 158 14.52 -3.90 6.69
C ASP A 158 15.30 -4.85 5.76
N ILE A 159 14.95 -6.12 5.72
CA ILE A 159 15.54 -7.10 4.79
C ILE A 159 15.33 -6.73 3.32
N TYR A 160 14.36 -5.86 3.01
CA TYR A 160 14.11 -5.32 1.67
C TYR A 160 15.20 -4.37 1.17
N ALA A 161 16.15 -3.97 2.03
CA ALA A 161 17.39 -3.32 1.62
C ALA A 161 18.23 -4.22 0.70
N GLY A 162 17.99 -5.55 0.71
CA GLY A 162 18.64 -6.51 -0.16
C GLY A 162 20.13 -6.69 0.13
N ILE A 163 20.53 -6.49 1.39
CA ILE A 163 21.92 -6.70 1.84
C ILE A 163 22.04 -8.15 2.29
N GLU A 164 22.31 -9.04 1.35
CA GLU A 164 22.47 -10.46 1.64
C GLU A 164 23.57 -11.10 0.82
N PHE A 165 24.15 -12.16 1.34
CA PHE A 165 25.30 -12.85 0.80
C PHE A 165 25.05 -14.35 0.77
N GLU A 166 25.10 -14.92 -0.43
CA GLU A 166 24.88 -16.34 -0.66
C GLU A 166 25.99 -17.18 0.01
N SER A 167 25.58 -18.28 0.64
CA SER A 167 26.49 -19.22 1.28
C SER A 167 27.59 -19.69 0.33
N GLY A 168 28.84 -19.70 0.82
CA GLY A 168 30.01 -20.18 0.08
C GLY A 168 30.65 -19.15 -0.85
N THR A 169 30.05 -17.96 -1.06
CA THR A 169 30.67 -16.89 -1.82
C THR A 169 31.82 -16.22 -1.05
N PRO A 170 32.81 -15.62 -1.73
CA PRO A 170 33.91 -14.90 -1.08
C PRO A 170 33.43 -13.78 -0.13
N GLU A 171 32.36 -13.06 -0.53
CA GLU A 171 31.75 -11.98 0.24
C GLU A 171 31.10 -12.51 1.52
N ASN A 172 30.37 -13.63 1.42
CA ASN A 172 29.77 -14.31 2.57
C ASN A 172 30.87 -14.78 3.55
N GLN A 173 31.90 -15.41 3.05
CA GLN A 173 33.04 -15.89 3.88
C GLN A 173 33.73 -14.71 4.59
N LYS A 174 33.92 -13.58 3.90
CA LYS A 174 34.50 -12.37 4.49
C LYS A 174 33.65 -11.82 5.61
N LEU A 175 32.33 -11.73 5.38
CA LEU A 175 31.35 -11.27 6.39
C LEU A 175 31.30 -12.25 7.58
N ALA A 176 31.20 -13.55 7.32
CA ALA A 176 31.19 -14.58 8.36
C ALA A 176 32.44 -14.54 9.25
N LYS A 177 33.62 -14.37 8.63
CA LYS A 177 34.89 -14.20 9.34
C LYS A 177 34.87 -12.95 10.22
N PHE A 178 34.50 -11.80 9.68
CA PHE A 178 34.38 -10.54 10.42
C PHE A 178 33.46 -10.67 11.62
N LEU A 179 32.27 -11.24 11.43
CA LEU A 179 31.30 -11.42 12.51
C LEU A 179 31.83 -12.31 13.64
N ARG A 180 32.57 -13.39 13.31
CA ARG A 180 33.14 -14.30 14.30
C ARG A 180 34.34 -13.71 15.01
N GLU A 181 35.33 -13.21 14.25
CA GLU A 181 36.66 -12.83 14.77
C GLU A 181 36.63 -11.42 15.38
N GLU A 182 35.94 -10.47 14.76
CA GLU A 182 35.93 -9.08 15.21
C GLU A 182 34.73 -8.74 16.11
N MET A 183 33.57 -9.34 15.83
CA MET A 183 32.33 -9.04 16.55
C MET A 183 31.96 -10.10 17.59
N GLY A 184 32.64 -11.23 17.65
CA GLY A 184 32.37 -12.33 18.58
C GLY A 184 31.00 -13.03 18.34
N ALA A 185 30.39 -12.81 17.17
CA ALA A 185 29.11 -13.41 16.83
C ALA A 185 29.32 -14.82 16.27
N THR A 186 29.08 -15.84 17.09
CA THR A 186 29.34 -17.26 16.73
C THR A 186 28.06 -18.09 16.59
N SER A 187 26.88 -17.50 16.76
CA SER A 187 25.60 -18.20 16.83
C SER A 187 25.00 -18.56 15.46
N PHE A 188 25.81 -18.81 14.45
CA PHE A 188 25.38 -19.26 13.12
C PHE A 188 26.32 -20.34 12.56
N PHE A 189 25.77 -21.21 11.71
CA PHE A 189 26.52 -22.33 11.10
C PHE A 189 27.49 -21.83 10.04
N GLU A 190 28.55 -22.60 9.75
CA GLU A 190 29.61 -22.19 8.81
C GLU A 190 29.12 -21.94 7.38
N ASN A 191 28.13 -22.70 6.95
CA ASN A 191 27.53 -22.63 5.62
C ASN A 191 26.21 -21.85 5.59
N ALA A 192 26.02 -20.93 6.51
CA ALA A 192 24.83 -20.07 6.51
C ALA A 192 24.92 -18.98 5.42
N GLY A 193 23.84 -18.75 4.69
CA GLY A 193 23.64 -17.47 4.00
C GLY A 193 23.46 -16.37 5.05
N LEU A 194 23.97 -15.17 4.79
CA LEU A 194 23.93 -14.06 5.74
C LEU A 194 23.21 -12.85 5.14
N GLY A 195 22.32 -12.25 5.91
CA GLY A 195 21.61 -11.02 5.54
C GLY A 195 21.63 -9.99 6.67
N ILE A 196 21.54 -8.71 6.31
CA ILE A 196 21.52 -7.59 7.24
C ILE A 196 20.13 -6.95 7.21
N LYS A 197 19.56 -6.76 8.40
CA LYS A 197 18.29 -6.06 8.61
C LYS A 197 18.57 -4.66 9.18
N PRO A 198 18.69 -3.62 8.36
CA PRO A 198 18.79 -2.25 8.85
C PRO A 198 17.42 -1.76 9.28
N VAL A 199 17.34 -1.12 10.45
CA VAL A 199 16.18 -0.35 10.93
C VAL A 199 16.73 0.91 11.56
N SER A 200 16.45 2.07 10.96
CA SER A 200 16.97 3.35 11.42
C SER A 200 15.96 4.15 12.23
N GLU A 201 16.48 5.06 13.03
CA GLU A 201 15.65 6.05 13.73
C GLU A 201 14.89 6.94 12.75
N PHE A 202 15.58 7.39 11.70
CA PHE A 202 15.01 8.24 10.66
C PHE A 202 13.83 7.56 9.95
N GLY A 203 14.05 6.35 9.40
CA GLY A 203 13.01 5.59 8.70
C GLY A 203 11.82 5.25 9.60
N SER A 204 12.11 4.83 10.84
CA SER A 204 11.06 4.49 11.83
C SER A 204 10.23 5.72 12.22
N LYS A 205 10.88 6.84 12.57
CA LYS A 205 10.18 8.05 13.03
C LYS A 205 9.31 8.66 11.92
N ARG A 206 9.79 8.72 10.66
CA ARG A 206 8.99 9.27 9.56
C ARG A 206 7.75 8.44 9.25
N LEU A 207 7.85 7.10 9.32
CA LEU A 207 6.70 6.22 9.15
C LEU A 207 5.66 6.39 10.25
N VAL A 208 6.09 6.36 11.51
CA VAL A 208 5.17 6.51 12.65
C VAL A 208 4.52 7.89 12.65
N ARG A 209 5.25 8.94 12.29
CA ARG A 209 4.71 10.30 12.10
C ARG A 209 3.60 10.30 11.05
N SER A 210 3.81 9.63 9.90
CA SER A 210 2.80 9.49 8.85
C SER A 210 1.55 8.77 9.36
N ALA A 211 1.71 7.68 10.12
CA ALA A 211 0.59 6.94 10.71
C ALA A 211 -0.20 7.77 11.74
N ILE A 212 0.48 8.54 12.58
CA ILE A 212 -0.19 9.42 13.57
C ILE A 212 -0.94 10.56 12.89
N ARG A 213 -0.32 11.22 11.89
CA ARG A 213 -1.00 12.27 11.10
C ARG A 213 -2.26 11.74 10.43
N TYR A 214 -2.17 10.59 9.78
CA TYR A 214 -3.34 9.93 9.21
C TYR A 214 -4.42 9.65 10.25
N ALA A 215 -4.04 9.16 11.44
CA ALA A 215 -4.98 8.90 12.51
C ALA A 215 -5.70 10.17 12.98
N ILE A 216 -5.00 11.31 13.06
CA ILE A 216 -5.57 12.61 13.41
C ILE A 216 -6.55 13.08 12.32
N GLU A 217 -6.11 13.11 11.06
CA GLU A 217 -6.88 13.59 9.91
C GLU A 217 -8.16 12.77 9.69
N ARG A 218 -8.07 11.45 9.83
CA ARG A 218 -9.16 10.51 9.63
C ARG A 218 -9.94 10.19 10.91
N LYS A 219 -9.65 10.87 12.03
CA LYS A 219 -10.30 10.69 13.34
C LYS A 219 -10.30 9.22 13.81
N ARG A 220 -9.18 8.55 13.58
CA ARG A 220 -8.94 7.18 14.05
C ARG A 220 -8.65 7.17 15.56
N LYS A 221 -8.85 6.03 16.20
CA LYS A 221 -8.84 5.91 17.68
C LYS A 221 -7.48 5.53 18.25
N SER A 222 -6.67 4.79 17.48
CA SER A 222 -5.39 4.29 17.97
C SER A 222 -4.35 4.15 16.85
N VAL A 223 -3.08 4.24 17.23
CA VAL A 223 -1.94 3.77 16.45
C VAL A 223 -1.23 2.67 17.23
N THR A 224 -1.14 1.48 16.63
CA THR A 224 -0.49 0.31 17.20
C THR A 224 0.86 0.07 16.54
N LEU A 225 1.93 0.09 17.32
CA LEU A 225 3.28 -0.26 16.87
C LEU A 225 3.43 -1.79 16.89
N VAL A 226 3.51 -2.42 15.72
CA VAL A 226 3.68 -3.87 15.61
C VAL A 226 5.16 -4.19 15.42
N HIS A 227 5.73 -5.06 16.25
CA HIS A 227 7.16 -5.35 16.28
C HIS A 227 7.48 -6.74 16.87
N LYS A 228 8.72 -7.21 16.67
CA LYS A 228 9.28 -8.39 17.34
C LYS A 228 10.45 -8.02 18.28
N GLY A 229 10.32 -6.92 19.00
CA GLY A 229 11.36 -6.31 19.80
C GLY A 229 11.83 -7.13 21.02
N ASN A 230 11.08 -8.16 21.45
CA ASN A 230 11.52 -9.11 22.47
C ASN A 230 12.67 -10.01 21.98
N ILE A 231 12.81 -10.22 20.67
CA ILE A 231 13.88 -10.99 20.01
C ILE A 231 14.88 -10.04 19.36
N GLN A 232 14.43 -9.12 18.54
CA GLN A 232 15.26 -8.17 17.78
C GLN A 232 15.31 -6.81 18.51
N LYS A 233 16.07 -6.77 19.60
CA LYS A 233 16.04 -5.64 20.56
C LYS A 233 16.50 -4.30 19.97
N PHE A 234 17.49 -4.32 19.07
CA PHE A 234 18.14 -3.13 18.54
C PHE A 234 17.64 -2.72 17.14
N THR A 235 16.72 -3.48 16.57
CA THR A 235 16.03 -3.18 15.33
C THR A 235 14.52 -2.99 15.63
N GLU A 236 13.77 -4.05 15.77
CA GLU A 236 12.32 -4.01 16.06
C GLU A 236 11.99 -3.35 17.41
N GLY A 237 12.82 -3.61 18.46
CA GLY A 237 12.67 -2.95 19.76
C GLY A 237 12.99 -1.46 19.71
N ALA A 238 13.97 -1.08 18.88
CA ALA A 238 14.28 0.32 18.62
C ALA A 238 13.16 1.02 17.85
N PHE A 239 12.58 0.38 16.82
CA PHE A 239 11.38 0.88 16.12
C PHE A 239 10.24 1.22 17.12
N ARG A 240 9.93 0.30 18.04
CA ARG A 240 8.94 0.53 19.09
C ARG A 240 9.28 1.79 19.91
N LYS A 241 10.53 1.89 20.40
CA LYS A 241 11.00 3.02 21.20
C LYS A 241 10.84 4.33 20.45
N TRP A 242 11.34 4.42 19.22
CA TRP A 242 11.26 5.62 18.39
C TRP A 242 9.82 6.00 18.04
N GLY A 243 8.92 5.02 17.92
CA GLY A 243 7.51 5.27 17.71
C GLY A 243 6.83 5.98 18.89
N TYR A 244 7.15 5.58 20.13
CA TYR A 244 6.68 6.29 21.32
C TYR A 244 7.33 7.67 21.47
N GLU A 245 8.59 7.84 21.09
CA GLU A 245 9.26 9.14 21.10
C GLU A 245 8.56 10.13 20.16
N VAL A 246 8.24 9.75 18.93
CA VAL A 246 7.47 10.59 17.98
C VAL A 246 6.14 11.03 18.59
N ALA A 247 5.41 10.12 19.19
CA ALA A 247 4.12 10.46 19.80
C ALA A 247 4.27 11.47 20.95
N ALA A 248 5.27 11.28 21.81
CA ALA A 248 5.50 12.13 22.96
C ALA A 248 6.09 13.50 22.60
N GLU A 249 6.98 13.56 21.61
CA GLU A 249 7.71 14.77 21.24
C GLU A 249 6.95 15.65 20.23
N GLU A 250 6.30 15.03 19.25
CA GLU A 250 5.68 15.75 18.13
C GLU A 250 4.16 15.89 18.26
N PHE A 251 3.50 14.98 18.98
CA PHE A 251 2.03 14.94 19.13
C PHE A 251 1.54 14.83 20.57
N PRO A 252 2.13 15.59 21.53
CA PRO A 252 1.78 15.46 22.95
C PRO A 252 0.33 15.87 23.26
N ASN A 253 -0.24 16.72 22.42
CA ASN A 253 -1.61 17.21 22.60
C ASN A 253 -2.67 16.29 21.96
N GLU A 254 -2.31 15.49 20.98
CA GLU A 254 -3.21 14.64 20.20
C GLU A 254 -3.18 13.18 20.67
N THR A 255 -2.10 12.75 21.31
CA THR A 255 -1.87 11.35 21.66
C THR A 255 -1.80 11.09 23.16
N VAL A 256 -1.97 9.83 23.54
CA VAL A 256 -1.74 9.32 24.91
C VAL A 256 -1.15 7.92 24.81
N SER A 257 -0.12 7.63 25.60
CA SER A 257 0.46 6.28 25.65
C SER A 257 -0.41 5.32 26.45
N TRP A 258 -0.32 4.01 26.15
CA TRP A 258 -1.00 2.97 26.95
C TRP A 258 -0.59 3.03 28.42
N ASP A 259 0.68 3.29 28.74
CA ASP A 259 1.19 3.39 30.10
C ASP A 259 0.56 4.57 30.85
N ASP A 260 0.37 5.71 30.18
CA ASP A 260 -0.31 6.87 30.76
C ASP A 260 -1.80 6.62 30.97
N VAL A 261 -2.45 5.93 30.04
CA VAL A 261 -3.85 5.51 30.19
C VAL A 261 -4.00 4.64 31.44
N ALA A 262 -3.12 3.67 31.63
CA ALA A 262 -3.16 2.78 32.79
C ALA A 262 -2.83 3.51 34.12
N SER A 263 -1.78 4.34 34.13
CA SER A 263 -1.26 4.97 35.37
C SER A 263 -1.94 6.28 35.76
N LYS A 264 -2.37 7.10 34.77
CA LYS A 264 -2.87 8.47 35.00
C LYS A 264 -4.38 8.63 34.72
N HIS A 265 -4.96 7.76 33.86
CA HIS A 265 -6.34 7.94 33.39
C HIS A 265 -7.28 6.81 33.78
N GLY A 266 -6.91 5.98 34.77
CA GLY A 266 -7.76 4.89 35.29
C GLY A 266 -8.19 3.85 34.22
N GLY A 267 -7.34 3.60 33.22
CA GLY A 267 -7.58 2.64 32.16
C GLY A 267 -8.52 3.14 31.02
N LYS A 268 -8.87 4.43 31.01
CA LYS A 268 -9.72 5.01 29.95
C LYS A 268 -8.94 6.02 29.12
N VAL A 269 -9.01 5.89 27.79
CA VAL A 269 -8.44 6.87 26.88
C VAL A 269 -9.19 8.19 27.02
N PRO A 270 -8.51 9.33 27.28
CA PRO A 270 -9.17 10.64 27.34
C PRO A 270 -9.84 11.00 26.03
N GLU A 271 -10.95 11.71 26.10
CA GLU A 271 -11.69 12.15 24.93
C GLU A 271 -10.81 13.00 23.99
N GLY A 272 -10.90 12.77 22.71
CA GLY A 272 -10.12 13.45 21.68
C GLY A 272 -8.65 13.02 21.56
N LYS A 273 -8.18 12.05 22.36
CA LYS A 273 -6.83 11.51 22.25
C LYS A 273 -6.78 10.24 21.45
N ILE A 274 -5.70 10.08 20.69
CA ILE A 274 -5.35 8.86 19.97
C ILE A 274 -4.47 8.01 20.88
N LEU A 275 -4.88 6.77 21.10
CA LEU A 275 -4.11 5.81 21.88
C LEU A 275 -2.88 5.34 21.10
N ILE A 276 -1.69 5.50 21.68
CA ILE A 276 -0.47 4.86 21.19
C ILE A 276 -0.20 3.62 22.02
N GLN A 277 -0.18 2.47 21.36
CA GLN A 277 0.07 1.17 21.99
C GLN A 277 1.03 0.34 21.15
N ASP A 278 1.54 -0.75 21.70
CA ASP A 278 2.36 -1.69 20.95
C ASP A 278 1.90 -3.13 21.13
N VAL A 279 2.27 -3.97 20.18
CA VAL A 279 2.01 -5.40 20.23
C VAL A 279 3.10 -6.20 19.51
N ILE A 280 3.46 -7.35 20.06
CA ILE A 280 4.37 -8.29 19.42
C ILE A 280 3.67 -8.93 18.20
N ALA A 281 4.37 -9.03 17.09
CA ALA A 281 3.83 -9.41 15.78
C ALA A 281 2.99 -10.71 15.79
N ASP A 282 3.45 -11.75 16.46
CA ASP A 282 2.70 -13.01 16.58
C ASP A 282 1.38 -12.86 17.36
N ILE A 283 1.35 -11.97 18.35
CA ILE A 283 0.12 -11.62 19.07
C ILE A 283 -0.81 -10.76 18.21
N PHE A 284 -0.24 -9.88 17.38
CA PHE A 284 -1.02 -9.10 16.41
C PHE A 284 -1.82 -10.01 15.49
N PHE A 285 -1.18 -11.01 14.86
CA PHE A 285 -1.88 -11.96 13.98
C PHE A 285 -3.01 -12.71 14.68
N GLN A 286 -2.83 -13.11 15.96
CA GLN A 286 -3.92 -13.70 16.73
C GLN A 286 -5.06 -12.73 16.98
N LYS A 287 -4.74 -11.48 17.33
CA LYS A 287 -5.75 -10.46 17.64
C LYS A 287 -6.58 -10.10 16.41
N MET A 288 -5.99 -10.09 15.22
CA MET A 288 -6.71 -9.82 13.98
C MET A 288 -7.86 -10.83 13.78
N LEU A 289 -7.62 -12.10 14.08
CA LEU A 289 -8.66 -13.14 14.00
C LEU A 289 -9.67 -13.09 15.16
N LEU A 290 -9.25 -12.71 16.36
CA LEU A 290 -10.05 -12.84 17.58
C LEU A 290 -10.71 -11.53 18.01
N ARG A 291 -10.04 -10.42 17.85
CA ARG A 291 -10.45 -9.07 18.31
C ARG A 291 -9.87 -7.97 17.43
N PRO A 292 -10.23 -7.91 16.14
CA PRO A 292 -9.68 -6.91 15.22
C PRO A 292 -9.94 -5.46 15.67
N THR A 293 -11.00 -5.23 16.42
CA THR A 293 -11.35 -3.91 16.98
C THR A 293 -10.37 -3.35 18.00
N ASP A 294 -9.39 -4.16 18.48
CA ASP A 294 -8.30 -3.68 19.34
C ASP A 294 -7.32 -2.75 18.59
N HIS A 295 -7.35 -2.77 17.27
CA HIS A 295 -6.41 -2.06 16.40
C HIS A 295 -7.15 -1.24 15.34
N ASP A 296 -6.66 -0.03 15.07
CA ASP A 296 -7.27 0.89 14.11
C ASP A 296 -6.23 1.28 13.04
N VAL A 297 -5.21 2.06 13.39
CA VAL A 297 -4.04 2.29 12.55
C VAL A 297 -2.89 1.45 13.08
N VAL A 298 -2.16 0.79 12.20
CA VAL A 298 -0.98 -0.03 12.53
C VAL A 298 0.24 0.56 11.88
N ALA A 299 1.33 0.74 12.62
CA ALA A 299 2.64 1.09 12.07
C ALA A 299 3.62 -0.04 12.35
N THR A 300 4.38 -0.47 11.33
CA THR A 300 5.29 -1.61 11.48
C THR A 300 6.45 -1.57 10.49
N THR A 301 7.49 -2.34 10.78
CA THR A 301 8.65 -2.54 9.89
C THR A 301 8.25 -3.23 8.58
N ASN A 302 9.12 -3.20 7.60
CA ASN A 302 8.80 -3.58 6.21
C ASN A 302 8.31 -5.03 6.11
N LEU A 303 9.06 -6.02 6.58
CA LEU A 303 8.67 -7.43 6.47
C LEU A 303 7.39 -7.75 7.24
N ASN A 304 7.28 -7.26 8.47
CA ASN A 304 6.07 -7.45 9.27
C ASN A 304 4.84 -6.87 8.56
N GLY A 305 4.98 -5.70 7.95
CA GLY A 305 3.90 -5.04 7.20
C GLY A 305 3.50 -5.79 5.94
N ASP A 306 4.46 -6.43 5.26
CA ASP A 306 4.19 -7.29 4.11
C ASP A 306 3.29 -8.46 4.49
N TYR A 307 3.70 -9.23 5.49
CA TYR A 307 2.91 -10.36 5.97
C TYR A 307 1.57 -9.94 6.55
N ALA A 308 1.56 -8.87 7.36
CA ALA A 308 0.35 -8.43 8.03
C ALA A 308 -0.72 -7.96 7.07
N SER A 309 -0.37 -7.18 6.04
CA SER A 309 -1.34 -6.64 5.10
C SER A 309 -2.04 -7.74 4.28
N ASP A 310 -1.30 -8.75 3.83
CA ASP A 310 -1.86 -9.85 3.05
C ASP A 310 -2.68 -10.80 3.92
N ALA A 311 -2.22 -11.08 5.16
CA ALA A 311 -2.96 -11.90 6.12
C ALA A 311 -4.31 -11.26 6.47
N VAL A 312 -4.32 -9.96 6.81
CA VAL A 312 -5.57 -9.25 7.15
C VAL A 312 -6.46 -9.06 5.92
N ALA A 313 -5.89 -8.85 4.72
CA ALA A 313 -6.68 -8.80 3.49
C ALA A 313 -7.44 -10.12 3.24
N ALA A 314 -6.83 -11.28 3.54
CA ALA A 314 -7.50 -12.57 3.41
C ALA A 314 -8.74 -12.70 4.31
N GLU A 315 -8.76 -12.00 5.45
CA GLU A 315 -9.88 -12.00 6.39
C GLU A 315 -11.13 -11.27 5.85
N VAL A 316 -10.97 -10.38 4.89
CA VAL A 316 -12.06 -9.51 4.38
C VAL A 316 -12.40 -9.75 2.90
N GLY A 317 -11.90 -10.81 2.28
CA GLY A 317 -12.21 -11.16 0.90
C GLY A 317 -10.99 -11.35 -0.01
N GLY A 318 -9.79 -11.13 0.52
CA GLY A 318 -8.52 -11.38 -0.16
C GLY A 318 -7.93 -10.16 -0.85
N VAL A 319 -6.71 -10.35 -1.36
CA VAL A 319 -5.92 -9.29 -2.00
C VAL A 319 -6.55 -8.71 -3.28
N GLY A 320 -7.54 -9.39 -3.87
CA GLY A 320 -8.26 -8.91 -5.06
C GLY A 320 -9.07 -7.63 -4.83
N ILE A 321 -9.32 -7.26 -3.56
CA ILE A 321 -10.01 -6.01 -3.19
C ILE A 321 -9.22 -5.14 -2.21
N ALA A 322 -8.01 -5.53 -1.86
CA ALA A 322 -7.16 -4.79 -0.94
C ALA A 322 -6.38 -3.70 -1.70
N PRO A 323 -6.59 -2.40 -1.40
CA PRO A 323 -5.86 -1.32 -2.05
C PRO A 323 -4.49 -1.07 -1.41
N GLY A 324 -3.65 -0.33 -2.12
CA GLY A 324 -2.36 0.11 -1.63
C GLY A 324 -1.94 1.46 -2.18
N ALA A 325 -1.16 2.18 -1.38
CA ALA A 325 -0.47 3.39 -1.76
C ALA A 325 0.95 3.38 -1.22
N ASN A 326 1.89 3.95 -1.96
CA ASN A 326 3.26 4.20 -1.52
C ASN A 326 3.46 5.72 -1.54
N ILE A 327 3.68 6.30 -0.37
CA ILE A 327 3.68 7.74 -0.15
C ILE A 327 5.06 8.19 0.30
N GLY A 328 5.64 9.16 -0.41
CA GLY A 328 6.80 9.93 -0.01
C GLY A 328 6.41 11.34 0.44
N ASP A 329 7.39 12.23 0.56
CA ASP A 329 7.12 13.63 0.96
C ASP A 329 6.36 14.42 -0.13
N THR A 330 6.56 14.07 -1.40
CA THR A 330 5.95 14.79 -2.54
C THR A 330 5.28 13.85 -3.54
N VAL A 331 5.83 12.66 -3.74
CA VAL A 331 5.35 11.69 -4.72
C VAL A 331 4.44 10.66 -4.04
N ALA A 332 3.32 10.36 -4.66
CA ALA A 332 2.40 9.31 -4.27
C ALA A 332 2.16 8.33 -5.44
N LEU A 333 2.39 7.04 -5.22
CA LEU A 333 2.17 5.99 -6.20
C LEU A 333 1.19 4.95 -5.64
N PHE A 334 -0.02 4.93 -6.18
CA PHE A 334 -1.08 4.01 -5.82
C PHE A 334 -0.91 2.69 -6.58
N GLU A 335 -1.26 1.56 -5.98
CA GLU A 335 -1.03 0.26 -6.62
C GLU A 335 -1.99 -0.82 -6.17
N ALA A 336 -2.31 -1.77 -7.07
CA ALA A 336 -2.88 -3.04 -6.67
C ALA A 336 -1.88 -3.82 -5.81
N THR A 337 -2.36 -4.49 -4.74
CA THR A 337 -1.50 -5.22 -3.80
C THR A 337 -1.17 -6.65 -4.24
N HIS A 338 -1.92 -7.19 -5.21
CA HIS A 338 -1.72 -8.54 -5.76
C HIS A 338 -0.68 -8.57 -6.90
N GLY A 339 -0.24 -9.77 -7.28
CA GLY A 339 0.68 -9.99 -8.38
C GLY A 339 0.02 -9.97 -9.77
N THR A 340 0.81 -10.28 -10.79
CA THR A 340 0.44 -10.22 -12.22
C THR A 340 -0.46 -11.34 -12.71
N ALA A 341 -0.58 -12.44 -11.97
CA ALA A 341 -1.40 -13.61 -12.31
C ALA A 341 -1.40 -13.99 -13.82
N PRO A 342 -0.24 -14.31 -14.41
CA PRO A 342 -0.05 -14.37 -15.87
C PRO A 342 -0.97 -15.36 -16.59
N LYS A 343 -1.46 -16.39 -15.90
CA LYS A 343 -2.44 -17.36 -16.45
C LYS A 343 -3.82 -16.75 -16.76
N TYR A 344 -4.09 -15.55 -16.29
CA TYR A 344 -5.35 -14.83 -16.52
C TYR A 344 -5.19 -13.61 -17.44
N THR A 345 -4.02 -13.40 -18.01
CA THR A 345 -3.73 -12.25 -18.91
C THR A 345 -4.72 -12.18 -20.04
N ASN A 346 -5.35 -11.01 -20.23
CA ASN A 346 -6.31 -10.70 -21.30
C ASN A 346 -7.51 -11.65 -21.37
N LEU A 347 -7.91 -12.24 -20.24
CA LEU A 347 -9.09 -13.11 -20.19
C LEU A 347 -10.37 -12.38 -19.75
N ASP A 348 -10.28 -11.10 -19.42
CA ASP A 348 -11.39 -10.29 -18.91
C ASP A 348 -12.13 -10.96 -17.72
N LYS A 349 -11.39 -11.56 -16.79
CA LYS A 349 -11.95 -12.45 -15.77
C LYS A 349 -11.73 -12.02 -14.34
N VAL A 350 -10.65 -11.28 -14.08
CA VAL A 350 -10.18 -11.01 -12.72
C VAL A 350 -10.95 -9.87 -12.04
N ASN A 351 -10.94 -9.86 -10.70
CA ASN A 351 -11.52 -8.78 -9.92
C ASN A 351 -10.66 -7.51 -10.00
N PRO A 352 -11.17 -6.38 -10.48
CA PRO A 352 -10.42 -5.13 -10.53
C PRO A 352 -10.40 -4.37 -9.18
N GLY A 353 -11.04 -4.90 -8.14
CA GLY A 353 -11.32 -4.21 -6.88
C GLY A 353 -10.09 -3.63 -6.19
N SER A 354 -8.97 -4.35 -6.16
CA SER A 354 -7.74 -3.85 -5.54
C SER A 354 -7.24 -2.56 -6.23
N LEU A 355 -7.13 -2.56 -7.55
CA LEU A 355 -6.71 -1.38 -8.29
C LEU A 355 -7.78 -0.28 -8.26
N MET A 356 -9.04 -0.64 -8.38
CA MET A 356 -10.16 0.30 -8.28
C MET A 356 -10.15 1.06 -6.94
N PHE A 357 -9.97 0.36 -5.81
CA PHE A 357 -9.88 1.00 -4.50
C PHE A 357 -8.56 1.73 -4.27
N SER A 358 -7.47 1.33 -4.92
CA SER A 358 -6.24 2.14 -4.93
C SER A 358 -6.48 3.48 -5.62
N GLY A 359 -7.29 3.52 -6.67
CA GLY A 359 -7.74 4.77 -7.27
C GLY A 359 -8.71 5.56 -6.39
N VAL A 360 -9.54 4.91 -5.55
CA VAL A 360 -10.32 5.61 -4.52
C VAL A 360 -9.38 6.33 -3.55
N MET A 361 -8.30 5.66 -3.09
CA MET A 361 -7.28 6.32 -2.26
C MET A 361 -6.60 7.49 -2.99
N MET A 362 -6.34 7.35 -4.29
CA MET A 362 -5.79 8.43 -5.12
C MET A 362 -6.75 9.62 -5.21
N LEU A 363 -8.03 9.39 -5.44
CA LEU A 363 -9.05 10.44 -5.46
C LEU A 363 -9.18 11.16 -4.11
N GLU A 364 -9.14 10.41 -2.99
CA GLU A 364 -9.09 10.99 -1.65
C GLU A 364 -7.82 11.82 -1.41
N HIS A 365 -6.67 11.34 -1.91
CA HIS A 365 -5.39 12.04 -1.77
C HIS A 365 -5.37 13.39 -2.47
N ILE A 366 -6.03 13.51 -3.63
CA ILE A 366 -6.20 14.78 -4.35
C ILE A 366 -7.41 15.60 -3.88
N GLY A 367 -8.10 15.18 -2.81
CA GLY A 367 -9.25 15.90 -2.25
C GLY A 367 -10.56 15.74 -3.02
N TRP A 368 -10.68 14.71 -3.86
CA TRP A 368 -11.89 14.45 -4.64
C TRP A 368 -12.78 13.41 -3.96
N PHE A 369 -13.22 13.72 -2.76
CA PHE A 369 -13.92 12.80 -1.86
C PHE A 369 -15.28 12.35 -2.41
N GLU A 370 -16.03 13.23 -3.09
CA GLU A 370 -17.33 12.90 -3.64
C GLU A 370 -17.25 11.81 -4.71
N ALA A 371 -16.22 11.86 -5.57
CA ALA A 371 -15.99 10.82 -6.56
C ALA A 371 -15.53 9.50 -5.90
N ALA A 372 -14.67 9.57 -4.87
CA ALA A 372 -14.22 8.41 -4.10
C ALA A 372 -15.38 7.70 -3.39
N ASP A 373 -16.27 8.46 -2.75
CA ASP A 373 -17.47 7.95 -2.07
C ASP A 373 -18.44 7.33 -3.07
N LEU A 374 -18.59 7.93 -4.25
CA LEU A 374 -19.47 7.41 -5.31
C LEU A 374 -19.01 6.05 -5.80
N VAL A 375 -17.70 5.84 -6.06
CA VAL A 375 -17.14 4.53 -6.41
C VAL A 375 -17.44 3.50 -5.32
N THR A 376 -17.17 3.86 -4.07
CA THR A 376 -17.33 2.95 -2.92
C THR A 376 -18.81 2.57 -2.72
N SER A 377 -19.73 3.52 -2.85
CA SER A 377 -21.17 3.29 -2.71
C SER A 377 -21.72 2.43 -3.85
N ALA A 378 -21.30 2.70 -5.08
CA ALA A 378 -21.69 1.92 -6.24
C ALA A 378 -21.18 0.47 -6.18
N TYR A 379 -19.95 0.27 -5.71
CA TYR A 379 -19.42 -1.07 -5.47
C TYR A 379 -20.26 -1.86 -4.47
N LYS A 380 -20.65 -1.26 -3.34
CA LYS A 380 -21.53 -1.90 -2.34
C LYS A 380 -22.86 -2.31 -2.94
N LYS A 381 -23.52 -1.42 -3.70
CA LYS A 381 -24.79 -1.73 -4.39
C LYS A 381 -24.61 -2.89 -5.37
N THR A 382 -23.50 -2.96 -6.09
CA THR A 382 -23.21 -4.03 -7.03
C THR A 382 -23.04 -5.38 -6.31
N LEU A 383 -22.38 -5.40 -5.15
CA LEU A 383 -22.29 -6.59 -4.30
C LEU A 383 -23.64 -7.02 -3.75
N ASP A 384 -24.50 -6.09 -3.32
CA ASP A 384 -25.86 -6.38 -2.83
C ASP A 384 -26.72 -7.03 -3.92
N GLN A 385 -26.49 -6.68 -5.19
CA GLN A 385 -27.11 -7.31 -6.36
C GLN A 385 -26.50 -8.67 -6.70
N LYS A 386 -25.44 -9.08 -5.99
CA LYS A 386 -24.67 -10.31 -6.25
C LYS A 386 -24.08 -10.40 -7.66
N VAL A 387 -23.81 -9.28 -8.29
CA VAL A 387 -23.09 -9.20 -9.57
C VAL A 387 -21.60 -9.10 -9.23
N VAL A 388 -20.83 -10.14 -9.52
CA VAL A 388 -19.44 -10.26 -9.04
C VAL A 388 -18.56 -11.00 -10.04
N THR A 389 -17.27 -10.88 -9.89
CA THR A 389 -16.27 -11.66 -10.64
C THR A 389 -16.13 -13.09 -10.10
N TYR A 390 -15.45 -13.95 -10.83
CA TYR A 390 -15.34 -15.40 -10.57
C TYR A 390 -14.84 -15.75 -9.16
N ASP A 391 -13.96 -14.92 -8.59
CA ASP A 391 -13.35 -15.14 -7.27
C ASP A 391 -14.38 -15.09 -6.14
N PHE A 392 -15.34 -14.21 -6.21
CA PHE A 392 -16.46 -14.15 -5.28
C PHE A 392 -17.60 -15.08 -5.69
N ALA A 393 -17.92 -15.19 -6.98
CA ALA A 393 -19.03 -16.02 -7.44
C ALA A 393 -18.91 -17.48 -6.96
N ARG A 394 -17.71 -18.05 -6.96
CA ARG A 394 -17.44 -19.42 -6.46
C ARG A 394 -17.66 -19.60 -4.95
N GLN A 395 -17.84 -18.53 -4.20
CA GLN A 395 -17.99 -18.51 -2.74
C GLN A 395 -19.34 -17.97 -2.28
N MET A 396 -20.17 -17.50 -3.21
CA MET A 396 -21.47 -16.85 -2.92
C MET A 396 -22.61 -17.64 -3.53
N ASP A 397 -23.63 -17.93 -2.74
CA ASP A 397 -24.85 -18.56 -3.26
C ASP A 397 -25.65 -17.60 -4.14
N ASN A 398 -26.08 -18.11 -5.30
CA ASN A 398 -26.88 -17.37 -6.30
C ASN A 398 -26.20 -16.08 -6.82
N ALA A 399 -24.87 -16.06 -6.89
CA ALA A 399 -24.15 -14.96 -7.50
C ALA A 399 -24.24 -15.02 -9.03
N LYS A 400 -24.32 -13.87 -9.67
CA LYS A 400 -24.15 -13.70 -11.10
C LYS A 400 -22.68 -13.42 -11.37
N GLU A 401 -21.97 -14.43 -11.89
CA GLU A 401 -20.59 -14.24 -12.37
C GLU A 401 -20.59 -13.41 -13.65
N VAL A 402 -19.72 -12.40 -13.69
CA VAL A 402 -19.53 -11.51 -14.84
C VAL A 402 -18.03 -11.30 -15.12
N PRO A 403 -17.64 -11.00 -16.37
CA PRO A 403 -16.30 -10.56 -16.70
C PRO A 403 -15.88 -9.27 -15.99
N THR A 404 -14.57 -8.97 -15.94
CA THR A 404 -14.01 -7.74 -15.40
C THR A 404 -14.66 -6.48 -15.98
N SER A 405 -14.81 -6.45 -17.30
CA SER A 405 -15.40 -5.32 -18.05
C SER A 405 -16.89 -5.10 -17.76
N GLU A 406 -17.64 -6.19 -17.58
CA GLU A 406 -19.07 -6.12 -17.22
C GLU A 406 -19.25 -5.76 -15.74
N PHE A 407 -18.34 -6.22 -14.87
CA PHE A 407 -18.33 -5.82 -13.46
C PHE A 407 -18.11 -4.30 -13.32
N ALA A 408 -17.17 -3.74 -14.07
CA ALA A 408 -16.98 -2.29 -14.13
C ALA A 408 -18.24 -1.56 -14.62
N THR A 409 -18.92 -2.09 -15.64
CA THR A 409 -20.17 -1.54 -16.15
C THR A 409 -21.29 -1.59 -15.10
N ALA A 410 -21.39 -2.69 -14.33
CA ALA A 410 -22.37 -2.81 -13.27
C ALA A 410 -22.12 -1.79 -12.15
N ILE A 411 -20.87 -1.56 -11.77
CA ILE A 411 -20.49 -0.53 -10.78
C ILE A 411 -20.88 0.86 -11.31
N ILE A 412 -20.55 1.19 -12.57
CA ILE A 412 -20.88 2.49 -13.18
C ILE A 412 -22.39 2.73 -13.21
N ASN A 413 -23.17 1.71 -13.54
CA ASN A 413 -24.64 1.80 -13.57
C ASN A 413 -25.26 1.98 -12.18
N ASN A 414 -24.55 1.65 -11.11
CA ASN A 414 -24.97 1.81 -9.72
C ASN A 414 -24.51 3.12 -9.09
N MET A 415 -23.83 3.98 -9.84
CA MET A 415 -23.49 5.34 -9.39
C MET A 415 -24.76 6.24 -9.52
N ASP A 416 -25.32 6.68 -8.42
CA ASP A 416 -26.50 7.56 -8.41
C ASP A 416 -26.12 8.98 -8.01
#